data_d8ed4dbcfe9dce5ae64ec6c2c04b2236
#
_entry.id   d8ed4dbcfe9dce5ae64ec6c2c04b2236
#
_cell.length_a   1.000
_cell.length_b   1.000
_cell.length_c   1.000
_cell.angle_alpha   90.00
_cell.angle_beta   90.00
_cell.angle_gamma   90.00
#
_symmetry.space_group_name_H-M   'P 1'
#
loop_
_entity.id
_entity.type
_entity.pdbx_description
1 polymer ?
#
loop_
_entity_poly.entity_id
_entity_poly.type
_entity_poly.pdbx_seq_one_letter_code
_entity_poly.pdbx_strand_id
1 'polypeptide(L)'
;MDSYPPYKLYYVDEFGLDEYLYRQYAYSPRGVAIAGKISGRKFERTNVVAAKCCGKVVAPMIYDGTTDSIIFEYWFETILLKSIPKYSVIILDNATFHRKTRLRELANIACCEVLFLPPYSPDLNPIEKFWAWLKARLRNILPAYASLGDALMDCF
;
A
#
# COMPACT_ATOMS: atom_id res chain seq x y z
N MET A 1 11.39 16.10 11.42
CA MET A 1 11.39 15.89 9.96
C MET A 1 12.23 16.94 9.22
N ASP A 2 12.33 18.14 9.71
CA ASP A 2 13.07 19.23 9.04
C ASP A 2 14.59 19.06 8.97
N SER A 3 15.15 18.08 9.69
CA SER A 3 16.59 17.78 9.69
C SER A 3 17.05 16.78 8.64
N TYR A 4 16.12 16.16 7.91
CA TYR A 4 16.45 15.18 6.87
C TYR A 4 16.10 15.66 5.47
N PRO A 5 16.97 15.43 4.48
CA PRO A 5 16.66 15.82 3.11
C PRO A 5 15.51 14.97 2.55
N PRO A 6 14.58 15.56 1.77
CA PRO A 6 13.38 14.87 1.26
C PRO A 6 13.67 13.56 0.50
N TYR A 7 14.80 13.47 -0.20
CA TYR A 7 15.21 12.28 -0.95
C TYR A 7 15.63 11.08 -0.08
N LYS A 8 15.64 11.24 1.24
CA LYS A 8 15.90 10.19 2.23
C LYS A 8 14.67 9.82 3.07
N LEU A 9 13.53 10.44 2.83
CA LEU A 9 12.29 10.19 3.57
C LEU A 9 11.42 9.18 2.80
N TYR A 10 11.25 8.01 3.37
CA TYR A 10 10.46 6.91 2.80
C TYR A 10 9.19 6.71 3.60
N TYR A 11 8.08 7.13 3.04
CA TYR A 11 6.75 7.00 3.64
C TYR A 11 6.17 5.64 3.27
N VAL A 12 5.87 4.83 4.27
CA VAL A 12 5.39 3.46 4.12
C VAL A 12 3.94 3.35 4.54
N ASP A 13 3.19 2.54 3.83
CA ASP A 13 1.81 2.20 4.18
C ASP A 13 1.37 0.91 3.47
N GLU A 14 0.30 0.31 3.97
CA GLU A 14 -0.38 -0.84 3.40
C GLU A 14 -1.75 -0.43 2.86
N PHE A 15 -2.09 -1.02 1.73
CA PHE A 15 -3.34 -0.76 1.05
C PHE A 15 -4.06 -2.06 0.70
N GLY A 16 -5.27 -2.24 1.20
CA GLY A 16 -6.11 -3.40 0.92
C GLY A 16 -7.12 -3.12 -0.18
N LEU A 17 -7.26 -4.06 -1.10
CA LEU A 17 -8.19 -4.04 -2.21
C LEU A 17 -9.14 -5.23 -2.14
N ASP A 18 -10.43 -4.96 -2.20
CA ASP A 18 -11.44 -5.97 -2.44
C ASP A 18 -11.77 -6.00 -3.94
N GLU A 19 -11.95 -7.18 -4.51
CA GLU A 19 -12.33 -7.34 -5.93
C GLU A 19 -13.63 -6.61 -6.32
N TYR A 20 -14.44 -6.19 -5.33
CA TYR A 20 -15.64 -5.38 -5.52
C TYR A 20 -15.40 -3.92 -5.92
N LEU A 21 -14.17 -3.50 -6.15
CA LEU A 21 -13.85 -2.18 -6.71
C LEU A 21 -14.51 -1.89 -8.07
N TYR A 22 -15.12 -2.90 -8.66
CA TYR A 22 -15.57 -2.89 -10.04
C TYR A 22 -16.81 -2.05 -10.35
N ARG A 23 -17.76 -1.91 -9.43
CA ARG A 23 -19.05 -1.29 -9.78
C ARG A 23 -19.70 -0.61 -8.59
N GLN A 24 -19.27 0.58 -8.25
CA GLN A 24 -20.10 1.44 -7.39
C GLN A 24 -21.29 2.06 -8.13
N TYR A 25 -21.22 2.17 -9.47
CA TYR A 25 -22.30 2.76 -10.28
C TYR A 25 -22.45 2.02 -11.60
N ALA A 26 -23.64 1.50 -11.87
CA ALA A 26 -24.05 1.06 -13.19
C ALA A 26 -25.03 2.07 -13.76
N TYR A 27 -24.76 2.59 -14.96
CA TYR A 27 -25.69 3.45 -15.67
C TYR A 27 -26.63 2.60 -16.51
N SER A 28 -27.96 2.81 -16.36
CA SER A 28 -28.97 2.26 -17.25
C SER A 28 -29.84 3.38 -17.80
N PRO A 29 -30.51 3.19 -18.96
CA PRO A 29 -31.56 4.07 -19.40
C PRO A 29 -32.62 4.24 -18.30
N ARG A 30 -33.19 5.43 -18.18
CA ARG A 30 -34.18 5.77 -17.16
C ARG A 30 -35.34 4.77 -17.20
N GLY A 31 -35.62 4.08 -16.10
CA GLY A 31 -36.70 3.11 -15.97
C GLY A 31 -36.31 1.63 -16.15
N VAL A 32 -35.02 1.32 -16.39
CA VAL A 32 -34.55 -0.06 -16.48
C VAL A 32 -33.83 -0.42 -15.18
N ALA A 33 -34.37 -1.42 -14.45
CA ALA A 33 -33.72 -1.96 -13.25
C ALA A 33 -32.46 -2.74 -13.64
N ILE A 34 -31.33 -2.41 -13.04
CA ILE A 34 -30.09 -3.16 -13.23
C ILE A 34 -30.08 -4.30 -12.21
N ALA A 35 -30.29 -5.53 -12.67
CA ALA A 35 -30.09 -6.73 -11.86
C ALA A 35 -28.59 -7.07 -11.88
N GLY A 36 -27.81 -6.54 -10.95
CA GLY A 36 -26.44 -6.99 -10.70
C GLY A 36 -26.49 -8.29 -9.91
N LYS A 37 -26.09 -9.42 -10.49
CA LYS A 37 -25.77 -10.62 -9.72
C LYS A 37 -24.50 -10.35 -8.93
N ILE A 38 -24.64 -10.03 -7.64
CA ILE A 38 -23.51 -10.02 -6.70
C ILE A 38 -23.19 -11.49 -6.44
N SER A 39 -22.07 -11.95 -6.97
CA SER A 39 -21.54 -13.25 -6.64
C SER A 39 -21.24 -13.29 -5.15
N GLY A 40 -21.90 -14.16 -4.39
CA GLY A 40 -21.68 -14.34 -2.96
C GLY A 40 -20.35 -15.03 -2.59
N ARG A 41 -19.38 -15.10 -3.51
CA ARG A 41 -18.03 -15.58 -3.23
C ARG A 41 -17.30 -14.52 -2.41
N LYS A 42 -16.81 -14.94 -1.24
CA LYS A 42 -15.83 -14.21 -0.45
C LYS A 42 -14.53 -14.20 -1.25
N PHE A 43 -14.24 -13.11 -1.95
CA PHE A 43 -12.96 -12.96 -2.64
C PHE A 43 -11.88 -12.71 -1.60
N GLU A 44 -10.72 -13.34 -1.78
CA GLU A 44 -9.55 -13.06 -0.96
C GLU A 44 -9.13 -11.61 -1.17
N ARG A 45 -8.87 -10.93 -0.06
CA ARG A 45 -8.41 -9.56 -0.08
C ARG A 45 -6.99 -9.51 -0.59
N THR A 46 -6.75 -8.80 -1.67
CA THR A 46 -5.41 -8.51 -2.17
C THR A 46 -4.89 -7.23 -1.51
N ASN A 47 -3.69 -7.30 -0.98
CA ASN A 47 -3.04 -6.18 -0.31
C ASN A 47 -1.79 -5.76 -1.07
N VAL A 48 -1.43 -4.50 -0.92
CA VAL A 48 -0.18 -3.93 -1.41
C VAL A 48 0.50 -3.23 -0.25
N VAL A 49 1.78 -3.49 -0.04
CA VAL A 49 2.63 -2.69 0.82
C VAL A 49 3.71 -2.05 -0.05
N ALA A 50 4.00 -0.79 0.19
CA ALA A 50 5.03 -0.05 -0.55
C ALA A 50 5.57 1.13 0.26
N ALA A 51 6.68 1.69 -0.23
CA ALA A 51 7.21 2.96 0.26
C ALA A 51 7.18 4.01 -0.84
N LYS A 52 7.07 5.28 -0.46
CA LYS A 52 7.10 6.43 -1.37
C LYS A 52 8.18 7.42 -0.96
N CYS A 53 9.01 7.81 -1.92
CA CYS A 53 10.03 8.83 -1.74
C CYS A 53 10.10 9.73 -2.98
N CYS A 54 10.06 11.04 -2.81
CA CYS A 54 10.18 12.02 -3.91
C CYS A 54 9.27 11.75 -5.10
N GLY A 55 8.02 11.37 -4.85
CA GLY A 55 7.03 11.08 -5.89
C GLY A 55 7.13 9.70 -6.54
N LYS A 56 8.16 8.92 -6.22
CA LYS A 56 8.34 7.55 -6.72
C LYS A 56 7.92 6.53 -5.68
N VAL A 57 7.29 5.46 -6.13
CA VAL A 57 6.98 4.28 -5.30
C VAL A 57 8.13 3.29 -5.43
N VAL A 58 8.55 2.76 -4.31
CA VAL A 58 9.65 1.78 -4.21
C VAL A 58 9.21 0.58 -3.39
N ALA A 59 9.83 -0.56 -3.66
CA ALA A 59 9.64 -1.80 -2.93
C ALA A 59 8.16 -2.28 -2.86
N PRO A 60 7.33 -2.17 -3.91
CA PRO A 60 5.97 -2.68 -3.85
C PRO A 60 5.97 -4.20 -3.68
N MET A 61 5.10 -4.71 -2.81
CA MET A 61 4.80 -6.13 -2.68
C MET A 61 3.30 -6.32 -2.67
N ILE A 62 2.82 -7.20 -3.55
CA ILE A 62 1.42 -7.61 -3.67
C ILE A 62 1.28 -8.98 -3.02
N TYR A 63 0.29 -9.15 -2.15
CA TYR A 63 0.04 -10.41 -1.46
C TYR A 63 -1.44 -10.54 -1.10
N ASP A 64 -1.89 -11.78 -0.95
CA ASP A 64 -3.26 -12.10 -0.56
C ASP A 64 -3.35 -12.40 0.93
N GLY A 65 -4.53 -12.21 1.49
CA GLY A 65 -4.81 -12.49 2.90
C GLY A 65 -4.76 -11.27 3.80
N THR A 66 -4.34 -11.45 5.05
CA THR A 66 -4.31 -10.41 6.07
C THR A 66 -2.89 -9.93 6.32
N THR A 67 -2.70 -8.63 6.40
CA THR A 67 -1.42 -8.05 6.84
C THR A 67 -1.23 -8.31 8.32
N ASP A 68 -0.15 -8.99 8.65
CA ASP A 68 0.30 -9.20 10.02
C ASP A 68 1.76 -8.76 10.21
N SER A 69 2.24 -8.83 11.43
CA SER A 69 3.63 -8.44 11.74
C SER A 69 4.68 -9.28 11.02
N ILE A 70 4.40 -10.54 10.73
CA ILE A 70 5.34 -11.46 10.09
C ILE A 70 5.54 -11.08 8.62
N ILE A 71 4.45 -10.90 7.89
CA ILE A 71 4.46 -10.48 6.48
C ILE A 71 5.12 -9.10 6.35
N PHE A 72 4.74 -8.16 7.21
CA PHE A 72 5.29 -6.82 7.18
C PHE A 72 6.80 -6.81 7.46
N GLU A 73 7.27 -7.51 8.48
CA GLU A 73 8.70 -7.59 8.80
C GLU A 73 9.51 -8.29 7.73
N TYR A 74 8.97 -9.36 7.13
CA TYR A 74 9.58 -10.01 5.97
C TYR A 74 9.80 -9.02 4.83
N TRP A 75 8.77 -8.28 4.43
CA TRP A 75 8.85 -7.25 3.40
C TRP A 75 9.85 -6.15 3.79
N PHE A 76 9.76 -5.66 5.01
CA PHE A 76 10.62 -4.59 5.54
C PHE A 76 12.10 -4.97 5.45
N GLU A 77 12.46 -6.15 5.94
CA GLU A 77 13.84 -6.64 5.99
C GLU A 77 14.37 -7.05 4.61
N THR A 78 13.58 -7.80 3.84
CA THR A 78 14.07 -8.47 2.64
C THR A 78 13.89 -7.65 1.37
N ILE A 79 12.92 -6.75 1.32
CA ILE A 79 12.60 -5.95 0.15
C ILE A 79 12.89 -4.47 0.38
N LEU A 80 12.27 -3.82 1.38
CA LEU A 80 12.42 -2.38 1.59
C LEU A 80 13.86 -2.00 1.92
N LEU A 81 14.44 -2.55 2.99
CA LEU A 81 15.79 -2.19 3.44
C LEU A 81 16.88 -2.48 2.41
N LYS A 82 16.64 -3.40 1.47
CA LYS A 82 17.56 -3.67 0.36
C LYS A 82 17.35 -2.73 -0.83
N SER A 83 16.20 -2.06 -0.92
CA SER A 83 15.84 -1.17 -2.02
C SER A 83 16.17 0.29 -1.75
N ILE A 84 16.45 0.66 -0.51
CA ILE A 84 16.72 2.05 -0.11
C ILE A 84 18.18 2.24 0.30
N PRO A 85 18.74 3.45 0.12
CA PRO A 85 20.10 3.73 0.53
C PRO A 85 20.24 3.79 2.05
N LYS A 86 21.46 3.54 2.54
CA LYS A 86 21.80 3.75 3.95
C LYS A 86 21.54 5.20 4.37
N TYR A 87 21.30 5.38 5.65
CA TYR A 87 20.96 6.68 6.27
C TYR A 87 19.65 7.27 5.75
N SER A 88 18.73 6.40 5.33
CA SER A 88 17.34 6.74 5.05
C SER A 88 16.51 6.74 6.33
N VAL A 89 15.45 7.53 6.31
CA VAL A 89 14.43 7.56 7.36
C VAL A 89 13.15 6.94 6.82
N ILE A 90 12.66 5.93 7.51
CA ILE A 90 11.45 5.20 7.16
C ILE A 90 10.35 5.69 8.07
N ILE A 91 9.29 6.25 7.48
CA ILE A 91 8.17 6.83 8.18
C ILE A 91 6.97 5.88 8.07
N LEU A 92 6.50 5.42 9.20
CA LEU A 92 5.41 4.45 9.34
C LEU A 92 4.24 5.08 10.08
N ASP A 93 3.06 4.60 9.81
CA ASP A 93 1.91 4.85 10.67
C ASP A 93 2.07 4.15 12.03
N ASN A 94 1.10 4.34 12.90
CA ASN A 94 1.11 3.76 14.24
C ASN A 94 0.20 2.53 14.35
N ALA A 95 0.15 1.68 13.32
CA ALA A 95 -0.66 0.47 13.32
C ALA A 95 -0.27 -0.48 14.45
N THR A 96 -1.27 -1.14 15.02
CA THR A 96 -1.10 -2.00 16.21
C THR A 96 -0.29 -3.26 15.97
N PHE A 97 -0.26 -3.77 14.72
CA PHE A 97 0.50 -4.96 14.35
C PHE A 97 1.99 -4.69 14.14
N HIS A 98 2.42 -3.41 14.07
CA HIS A 98 3.83 -3.07 13.95
C HIS A 98 4.58 -3.35 15.27
N ARG A 99 5.49 -4.30 15.24
CA ARG A 99 6.43 -4.56 16.35
C ARG A 99 7.54 -3.51 16.32
N LYS A 100 7.28 -2.34 16.89
CA LYS A 100 8.13 -1.13 16.79
C LYS A 100 9.59 -1.36 17.16
N THR A 101 9.84 -2.10 18.23
CA THR A 101 11.22 -2.42 18.67
C THR A 101 11.94 -3.22 17.60
N ARG A 102 11.29 -4.26 17.07
CA ARG A 102 11.86 -5.10 16.03
C ARG A 102 12.16 -4.33 14.73
N LEU A 103 11.25 -3.47 14.29
CA LEU A 103 11.46 -2.64 13.10
C LEU A 103 12.63 -1.66 13.28
N ARG A 104 12.79 -1.06 14.47
CA ARG A 104 13.94 -0.21 14.77
C ARG A 104 15.25 -0.99 14.77
N GLU A 105 15.29 -2.19 15.32
CA GLU A 105 16.46 -3.06 15.28
C GLU A 105 16.88 -3.38 13.85
N LEU A 106 15.94 -3.83 13.02
CA LEU A 106 16.18 -4.15 11.60
C LEU A 106 16.70 -2.93 10.82
N ALA A 107 16.08 -1.77 11.02
CA ALA A 107 16.52 -0.53 10.37
C ALA A 107 17.94 -0.12 10.83
N ASN A 108 18.24 -0.19 12.12
CA ASN A 108 19.57 0.11 12.66
C ASN A 108 20.66 -0.78 12.06
N ILE A 109 20.39 -2.08 11.90
CA ILE A 109 21.33 -3.02 11.25
C ILE A 109 21.61 -2.57 9.80
N ALA A 110 20.61 -2.04 9.11
CA ALA A 110 20.75 -1.51 7.74
C ALA A 110 21.26 -0.05 7.69
N CYS A 111 21.65 0.53 8.82
CA CYS A 111 22.03 1.93 8.95
C CYS A 111 20.91 2.90 8.52
N CYS A 112 19.67 2.57 8.82
CA CYS A 112 18.48 3.39 8.60
C CYS A 112 17.79 3.72 9.92
N GLU A 113 16.87 4.68 9.90
CA GLU A 113 16.08 5.10 11.06
C GLU A 113 14.59 4.88 10.80
N VAL A 114 13.81 4.59 11.85
CA VAL A 114 12.35 4.46 11.79
C VAL A 114 11.70 5.52 12.65
N LEU A 115 10.78 6.28 12.04
CA LEU A 115 9.90 7.22 12.73
C LEU A 115 8.44 6.76 12.59
N PHE A 116 7.71 6.84 13.69
CA PHE A 116 6.27 6.55 13.69
C PHE A 116 5.48 7.85 13.71
N LEU A 117 4.50 7.95 12.81
CA LEU A 117 3.57 9.07 12.79
C LEU A 117 2.69 9.07 14.06
N PRO A 118 2.19 10.24 14.47
CA PRO A 118 1.19 10.30 15.53
C PRO A 118 -0.04 9.46 15.15
N PRO A 119 -0.77 8.91 16.14
CA PRO A 119 -2.03 8.23 15.88
C PRO A 119 -3.00 9.12 15.09
N TYR A 120 -3.77 8.51 14.18
CA TYR A 120 -4.82 9.18 13.39
C TYR A 120 -4.33 10.36 12.55
N SER A 121 -3.15 10.27 11.96
CA SER A 121 -2.54 11.35 11.15
C SER A 121 -2.29 10.93 9.69
N PRO A 122 -3.30 10.45 8.93
CA PRO A 122 -3.11 10.04 7.53
C PRO A 122 -2.66 11.21 6.64
N ASP A 123 -3.06 12.44 6.97
CA ASP A 123 -2.68 13.64 6.21
C ASP A 123 -1.15 13.89 6.19
N LEU A 124 -0.42 13.31 7.13
CA LEU A 124 1.04 13.38 7.20
C LEU A 124 1.73 12.31 6.35
N ASN A 125 0.97 11.38 5.74
CA ASN A 125 1.52 10.33 4.90
C ASN A 125 1.22 10.58 3.42
N PRO A 126 2.19 11.08 2.63
CA PRO A 126 1.99 11.41 1.22
C PRO A 126 1.66 10.21 0.32
N ILE A 127 1.85 8.97 0.80
CA ILE A 127 1.52 7.76 0.05
C ILE A 127 0.01 7.57 -0.12
N GLU A 128 -0.80 8.14 0.77
CA GLU A 128 -2.27 8.10 0.70
C GLU A 128 -2.81 8.67 -0.63
N LYS A 129 -2.19 9.73 -1.14
CA LYS A 129 -2.55 10.30 -2.45
C LYS A 129 -2.23 9.35 -3.59
N PHE A 130 -1.18 8.55 -3.45
CA PHE A 130 -0.84 7.52 -4.42
C PHE A 130 -1.86 6.39 -4.40
N TRP A 131 -2.32 5.95 -3.23
CA TRP A 131 -3.36 4.92 -3.11
C TRP A 131 -4.67 5.38 -3.75
N ALA A 132 -5.06 6.64 -3.57
CA ALA A 132 -6.24 7.20 -4.22
C ALA A 132 -6.13 7.18 -5.75
N TRP A 133 -4.97 7.57 -6.29
CA TRP A 133 -4.68 7.49 -7.72
C TRP A 133 -4.68 6.04 -8.22
N LEU A 134 -4.03 5.13 -7.51
CA LEU A 134 -3.96 3.70 -7.85
C LEU A 134 -5.36 3.09 -7.94
N LYS A 135 -6.21 3.37 -6.95
CA LYS A 135 -7.60 2.91 -6.93
C LYS A 135 -8.39 3.41 -8.14
N ALA A 136 -8.23 4.68 -8.50
CA ALA A 136 -8.89 5.26 -9.67
C ALA A 136 -8.40 4.62 -10.98
N ARG A 137 -7.07 4.42 -11.11
CA ARG A 137 -6.47 3.76 -12.27
C ARG A 137 -6.94 2.32 -12.42
N LEU A 138 -6.92 1.54 -11.34
CA LEU A 138 -7.37 0.14 -11.34
C LEU A 138 -8.81 -0.01 -11.81
N ARG A 139 -9.73 0.86 -11.39
CA ARG A 139 -11.12 0.84 -11.87
C ARG A 139 -11.23 0.92 -13.39
N ASN A 140 -10.33 1.65 -14.02
CA ASN A 140 -10.34 1.86 -15.47
C ASN A 140 -9.68 0.70 -16.23
N ILE A 141 -8.58 0.15 -15.72
CA ILE A 141 -7.79 -0.85 -16.46
C ILE A 141 -8.21 -2.29 -16.16
N LEU A 142 -8.75 -2.54 -14.99
CA LEU A 142 -9.06 -3.87 -14.46
C LEU A 142 -9.91 -4.75 -15.41
N PRO A 143 -10.91 -4.22 -16.18
CA PRO A 143 -11.66 -5.02 -17.15
C PRO A 143 -10.81 -5.64 -18.27
N ALA A 144 -9.60 -5.12 -18.52
CA ALA A 144 -8.68 -5.63 -19.54
C ALA A 144 -7.74 -6.72 -19.04
N TYR A 145 -7.75 -7.02 -17.73
CA TYR A 145 -6.84 -7.98 -17.09
C TYR A 145 -7.59 -9.22 -16.58
N ALA A 146 -6.89 -10.36 -16.56
CA ALA A 146 -7.44 -11.61 -16.06
C ALA A 146 -7.59 -11.63 -14.52
N SER A 147 -6.76 -10.88 -13.80
CA SER A 147 -6.78 -10.79 -12.35
C SER A 147 -6.46 -9.39 -11.84
N LEU A 148 -6.84 -9.11 -10.59
CA LEU A 148 -6.44 -7.88 -9.90
C LEU A 148 -4.92 -7.80 -9.73
N GLY A 149 -4.26 -8.93 -9.47
CA GLY A 149 -2.80 -9.00 -9.35
C GLY A 149 -2.10 -8.56 -10.63
N ASP A 150 -2.57 -9.02 -11.81
CA ASP A 150 -2.00 -8.63 -13.11
C ASP A 150 -2.17 -7.13 -13.36
N ALA A 151 -3.35 -6.58 -13.08
CA ALA A 151 -3.61 -5.16 -13.21
C ALA A 151 -2.76 -4.30 -12.25
N LEU A 152 -2.53 -4.77 -11.03
CA LEU A 152 -1.64 -4.12 -10.07
C LEU A 152 -0.19 -4.11 -10.54
N MET A 153 0.30 -5.21 -11.09
CA MET A 153 1.66 -5.31 -11.62
C MET A 153 1.92 -4.27 -12.73
N ASP A 154 0.91 -3.95 -13.53
CA ASP A 154 1.00 -2.91 -14.58
C ASP A 154 1.02 -1.47 -14.01
N CYS A 155 0.69 -1.30 -12.74
CA CYS A 155 0.68 0.02 -12.09
C CYS A 155 2.02 0.41 -11.44
N PHE A 156 2.94 -0.53 -11.27
CA PHE A 156 4.26 -0.33 -10.65
C PHE A 156 5.40 -0.51 -11.63
#